data_22fbdd00baeeba4fe33404bd5eb1fcf5
#
_entry.id   22fbdd00baeeba4fe33404bd5eb1fcf5
#
_cell.length_a   1.000
_cell.length_b   1.000
_cell.length_c   1.000
_cell.angle_alpha   90.00
_cell.angle_beta   90.00
_cell.angle_gamma   90.00
#
_symmetry.space_group_name_H-M   'P 1'
#
loop_
_entity.id
_entity.type
_entity.pdbx_description
1 polymer ?
#
loop_
_entity_poly.entity_id
_entity_poly.type
_entity_poly.pdbx_seq_one_letter_code
_entity_poly.pdbx_strand_id
1 'polypeptide(L)'
;DRIYDMVKKMKDAGVPIHGIGMQGHYNIYGPSNENLEAAIVKYSEIVDVIHFTELDIRINEEMGGGLQFSRGKEAPVPAYIQTLHQAKYADLFKILRRHKDVVKNVTFWNLSDKDSWLGANNYPLPFDKDYKPKAVYRTIKNFDPALDNVEIKEDFVPSVMNQPQAEYPMVNSQGYARFKVFAPQ
;
A
#
# COMPACT_ATOMS: atom_id res chain seq x y z
N ASP A 1 16.16 8.78 -11.17
CA ASP A 1 14.73 9.11 -10.96
C ASP A 1 14.49 10.53 -11.47
N ARG A 2 13.69 10.66 -12.55
CA ARG A 2 13.48 11.94 -13.23
C ARG A 2 12.93 13.05 -12.31
N ILE A 3 12.04 12.69 -11.38
CA ILE A 3 11.43 13.66 -10.45
C ILE A 3 12.47 14.12 -9.42
N TYR A 4 13.19 13.19 -8.83
CA TYR A 4 14.26 13.49 -7.90
C TYR A 4 15.31 14.43 -8.53
N ASP A 5 15.80 14.07 -9.71
CA ASP A 5 16.84 14.84 -10.42
C ASP A 5 16.35 16.25 -10.79
N MET A 6 15.08 16.37 -11.21
CA MET A 6 14.44 17.64 -11.51
C MET A 6 14.35 18.53 -10.27
N VAL A 7 13.79 18.01 -9.18
CA VAL A 7 13.62 18.76 -7.92
C VAL A 7 14.96 19.17 -7.35
N LYS A 8 15.94 18.24 -7.33
CA LYS A 8 17.29 18.54 -6.87
C LYS A 8 17.90 19.68 -7.69
N LYS A 9 17.84 19.61 -9.03
CA LYS A 9 18.36 20.66 -9.92
C LYS A 9 17.70 22.02 -9.65
N MET A 10 16.39 22.05 -9.41
CA MET A 10 15.68 23.28 -9.10
C MET A 10 16.12 23.85 -7.75
N LYS A 11 16.30 23.03 -6.73
CA LYS A 11 16.81 23.45 -5.41
C LYS A 11 18.25 23.97 -5.50
N ASP A 12 19.10 23.26 -6.23
CA ASP A 12 20.50 23.67 -6.48
C ASP A 12 20.57 25.06 -7.21
N ALA A 13 19.54 25.39 -7.99
CA ALA A 13 19.36 26.69 -8.62
C ALA A 13 18.70 27.76 -7.72
N GLY A 14 18.46 27.45 -6.45
CA GLY A 14 17.90 28.39 -5.47
C GLY A 14 16.37 28.48 -5.45
N VAL A 15 15.65 27.56 -6.13
CA VAL A 15 14.18 27.52 -6.06
C VAL A 15 13.75 27.00 -4.70
N PRO A 16 12.86 27.71 -3.95
CA PRO A 16 12.45 27.32 -2.61
C PRO A 16 11.42 26.18 -2.62
N ILE A 17 11.88 24.94 -2.84
CA ILE A 17 11.06 23.74 -2.78
C ILE A 17 11.28 23.06 -1.42
N HIS A 18 10.20 22.90 -0.64
CA HIS A 18 10.24 22.31 0.69
C HIS A 18 9.61 20.93 0.77
N GLY A 19 8.77 20.56 -0.18
CA GLY A 19 8.05 19.29 -0.15
C GLY A 19 7.76 18.71 -1.52
N ILE A 20 7.40 17.42 -1.49
CA ILE A 20 6.92 16.66 -2.66
C ILE A 20 5.55 16.05 -2.34
N GLY A 21 4.60 16.15 -3.30
CA GLY A 21 3.35 15.43 -3.29
C GLY A 21 3.46 14.13 -4.08
N MET A 22 3.19 13.02 -3.42
CA MET A 22 3.03 11.70 -4.06
C MET A 22 1.53 11.44 -4.19
N GLN A 23 1.01 11.23 -5.41
CA GLN A 23 -0.42 11.01 -5.60
C GLN A 23 -0.92 9.77 -4.83
N GLY A 24 -0.28 8.63 -5.03
CA GLY A 24 -0.62 7.43 -4.27
C GLY A 24 -1.76 6.60 -4.88
N HIS A 25 -1.93 6.64 -6.21
CA HIS A 25 -2.85 5.77 -6.93
C HIS A 25 -2.23 4.38 -7.12
N TYR A 26 -2.54 3.47 -6.22
CA TYR A 26 -1.93 2.14 -6.16
C TYR A 26 -2.92 1.03 -6.51
N ASN A 27 -2.43 -0.21 -6.49
CA ASN A 27 -3.25 -1.40 -6.51
C ASN A 27 -2.72 -2.42 -5.48
N ILE A 28 -3.47 -3.49 -5.24
CA ILE A 28 -3.08 -4.51 -4.24
C ILE A 28 -1.78 -5.24 -4.57
N TYR A 29 -1.30 -5.18 -5.81
CA TYR A 29 -0.06 -5.81 -6.29
C TYR A 29 1.12 -4.85 -6.39
N GLY A 30 0.89 -3.55 -6.34
CA GLY A 30 1.95 -2.56 -6.50
C GLY A 30 1.64 -1.17 -5.95
N PRO A 31 2.69 -0.39 -5.67
CA PRO A 31 4.11 -0.76 -5.63
C PRO A 31 4.42 -1.76 -4.51
N SER A 32 5.58 -2.45 -4.56
CA SER A 32 6.03 -3.23 -3.41
C SER A 32 6.35 -2.33 -2.21
N ASN A 33 6.38 -2.91 -1.01
CA ASN A 33 6.68 -2.15 0.21
C ASN A 33 8.09 -1.55 0.15
N GLU A 34 9.04 -2.31 -0.37
CA GLU A 34 10.45 -1.89 -0.54
C GLU A 34 10.57 -0.71 -1.51
N ASN A 35 9.86 -0.77 -2.63
CA ASN A 35 9.88 0.32 -3.63
C ASN A 35 9.24 1.59 -3.11
N LEU A 36 8.14 1.46 -2.35
CA LEU A 36 7.47 2.58 -1.72
C LEU A 36 8.40 3.25 -0.68
N GLU A 37 8.97 2.45 0.20
CA GLU A 37 9.86 2.94 1.26
C GLU A 37 11.13 3.56 0.66
N ALA A 38 11.73 2.92 -0.35
CA ALA A 38 12.89 3.47 -1.06
C ALA A 38 12.58 4.83 -1.72
N ALA A 39 11.37 5.03 -2.25
CA ALA A 39 10.96 6.31 -2.80
C ALA A 39 10.85 7.40 -1.72
N ILE A 40 10.25 7.09 -0.56
CA ILE A 40 10.16 8.01 0.56
C ILE A 40 11.56 8.40 1.06
N VAL A 41 12.43 7.42 1.30
CA VAL A 41 13.81 7.65 1.73
C VAL A 41 14.54 8.52 0.73
N LYS A 42 14.44 8.20 -0.55
CA LYS A 42 15.11 8.96 -1.60
C LYS A 42 14.65 10.43 -1.66
N TYR A 43 13.35 10.69 -1.59
CA TYR A 43 12.84 12.07 -1.60
C TYR A 43 13.18 12.82 -0.33
N SER A 44 13.26 12.15 0.82
CA SER A 44 13.67 12.78 2.08
C SER A 44 15.10 13.33 2.09
N GLU A 45 15.95 12.90 1.14
CA GLU A 45 17.30 13.47 0.94
C GLU A 45 17.26 14.92 0.44
N ILE A 46 16.16 15.32 -0.21
CA ILE A 46 16.08 16.63 -0.89
C ILE A 46 14.90 17.50 -0.46
N VAL A 47 13.94 16.97 0.32
CA VAL A 47 12.82 17.74 0.87
C VAL A 47 12.54 17.38 2.32
N ASP A 48 11.98 18.34 3.06
CA ASP A 48 11.63 18.19 4.48
C ASP A 48 10.23 17.60 4.69
N VAL A 49 9.39 17.64 3.63
CA VAL A 49 7.98 17.25 3.70
C VAL A 49 7.57 16.40 2.49
N ILE A 50 6.90 15.29 2.78
CA ILE A 50 6.21 14.46 1.78
C ILE A 50 4.74 14.38 2.17
N HIS A 51 3.85 14.65 1.20
CA HIS A 51 2.41 14.43 1.33
C HIS A 51 1.97 13.34 0.37
N PHE A 52 1.12 12.43 0.83
CA PHE A 52 0.31 11.59 -0.04
C PHE A 52 -0.98 12.35 -0.33
N THR A 53 -1.16 12.74 -1.59
CA THR A 53 -2.16 13.75 -1.96
C THR A 53 -3.47 13.19 -2.46
N GLU A 54 -3.47 11.94 -2.97
CA GLU A 54 -4.60 11.37 -3.71
C GLU A 54 -4.69 9.85 -3.50
N LEU A 55 -4.50 9.40 -2.25
CA LEU A 55 -4.41 7.97 -1.96
C LEU A 55 -5.68 7.22 -2.29
N ASP A 56 -5.55 6.22 -3.13
CA ASP A 56 -6.50 5.14 -3.33
C ASP A 56 -5.76 3.84 -3.71
N ILE A 57 -6.33 2.68 -3.36
CA ILE A 57 -5.73 1.38 -3.68
C ILE A 57 -6.80 0.49 -4.32
N ARG A 58 -6.76 0.32 -5.64
CA ARG A 58 -7.69 -0.55 -6.35
C ARG A 58 -7.34 -2.03 -6.22
N ILE A 59 -8.34 -2.88 -6.38
CA ILE A 59 -8.18 -4.34 -6.32
C ILE A 59 -7.81 -4.98 -7.67
N ASN A 60 -7.92 -4.26 -8.78
CA ASN A 60 -7.66 -4.76 -10.12
C ASN A 60 -6.24 -4.41 -10.58
N GLU A 61 -5.60 -5.31 -11.34
CA GLU A 61 -4.24 -5.12 -11.86
C GLU A 61 -4.15 -4.05 -12.95
N GLU A 62 -5.15 -3.99 -13.82
CA GLU A 62 -5.05 -3.21 -15.03
C GLU A 62 -5.49 -1.75 -14.87
N MET A 63 -4.53 -0.85 -15.02
CA MET A 63 -4.78 0.32 -15.85
C MET A 63 -4.44 -0.09 -17.29
N GLY A 64 -5.36 -0.76 -17.94
CA GLY A 64 -5.28 -0.96 -19.38
C GLY A 64 -5.09 0.38 -20.06
N GLY A 65 -4.17 0.47 -21.01
CA GLY A 65 -3.81 1.72 -21.67
C GLY A 65 -5.04 2.44 -22.26
N GLY A 66 -5.38 3.54 -21.64
CA GLY A 66 -6.61 4.29 -21.87
C GLY A 66 -7.60 4.06 -20.74
N LEU A 67 -8.21 5.13 -20.28
CA LEU A 67 -9.19 5.24 -19.18
C LEU A 67 -10.44 4.33 -19.36
N GLN A 68 -10.26 3.05 -19.57
CA GLN A 68 -11.35 2.07 -19.52
C GLN A 68 -11.59 1.71 -18.05
N PHE A 69 -12.34 2.58 -17.39
CA PHE A 69 -13.04 2.21 -16.17
C PHE A 69 -13.94 1.03 -16.50
N SER A 70 -13.70 -0.12 -15.86
CA SER A 70 -14.59 -1.27 -16.02
C SER A 70 -15.96 -0.92 -15.42
N ARG A 71 -16.86 -0.37 -16.23
CA ARG A 71 -18.28 -0.20 -15.93
C ARG A 71 -19.03 -1.53 -15.99
N GLY A 72 -18.37 -2.61 -15.49
CA GLY A 72 -18.99 -3.91 -15.37
C GLY A 72 -20.12 -3.92 -14.34
N LYS A 73 -20.98 -4.94 -14.39
CA LYS A 73 -21.97 -5.17 -13.33
C LYS A 73 -21.25 -5.32 -12.00
N GLU A 74 -21.77 -4.67 -10.96
CA GLU A 74 -21.28 -4.82 -9.61
C GLU A 74 -21.30 -6.30 -9.20
N ALA A 75 -20.13 -6.84 -8.91
CA ALA A 75 -20.00 -8.19 -8.34
C ALA A 75 -19.43 -8.05 -6.91
N PRO A 76 -19.86 -8.93 -5.99
CA PRO A 76 -19.28 -8.94 -4.66
C PRO A 76 -17.77 -9.19 -4.73
N VAL A 77 -16.98 -8.37 -4.04
CA VAL A 77 -15.53 -8.56 -3.95
C VAL A 77 -15.25 -9.82 -3.13
N PRO A 78 -14.49 -10.81 -3.66
CA PRO A 78 -14.17 -12.03 -2.93
C PRO A 78 -13.47 -11.74 -1.59
N ALA A 79 -13.73 -12.53 -0.56
CA ALA A 79 -13.19 -12.31 0.79
C ALA A 79 -11.64 -12.28 0.81
N TYR A 80 -10.99 -13.13 0.03
CA TYR A 80 -9.52 -13.14 -0.06
C TYR A 80 -8.97 -11.85 -0.66
N ILE A 81 -9.64 -11.27 -1.66
CA ILE A 81 -9.26 -9.95 -2.23
C ILE A 81 -9.45 -8.83 -1.19
N GLN A 82 -10.54 -8.87 -0.43
CA GLN A 82 -10.74 -7.91 0.66
C GLN A 82 -9.61 -8.00 1.71
N THR A 83 -9.15 -9.22 2.01
CA THR A 83 -8.02 -9.44 2.93
C THR A 83 -6.71 -8.89 2.36
N LEU A 84 -6.42 -9.11 1.07
CA LEU A 84 -5.24 -8.55 0.41
C LEU A 84 -5.29 -7.02 0.39
N HIS A 85 -6.45 -6.44 0.11
CA HIS A 85 -6.66 -5.00 0.12
C HIS A 85 -6.43 -4.40 1.52
N GLN A 86 -6.95 -5.05 2.55
CA GLN A 86 -6.73 -4.66 3.94
C GLN A 86 -5.25 -4.72 4.32
N ALA A 87 -4.56 -5.81 3.95
CA ALA A 87 -3.14 -6.00 4.21
C ALA A 87 -2.29 -4.92 3.50
N LYS A 88 -2.61 -4.61 2.25
CA LYS A 88 -1.91 -3.56 1.50
C LYS A 88 -2.02 -2.19 2.16
N TYR A 89 -3.19 -1.82 2.66
CA TYR A 89 -3.37 -0.60 3.43
C TYR A 89 -2.62 -0.63 4.78
N ALA A 90 -2.64 -1.78 5.48
CA ALA A 90 -1.91 -1.93 6.74
C ALA A 90 -0.41 -1.70 6.55
N ASP A 91 0.18 -2.33 5.54
CA ASP A 91 1.60 -2.21 5.20
C ASP A 91 1.97 -0.78 4.78
N LEU A 92 1.15 -0.17 3.92
CA LEU A 92 1.33 1.22 3.51
C LEU A 92 1.40 2.13 4.75
N PHE A 93 0.37 2.10 5.60
CA PHE A 93 0.31 2.98 6.77
C PHE A 93 1.40 2.68 7.81
N LYS A 94 1.85 1.42 7.92
CA LYS A 94 3.02 1.05 8.70
C LYS A 94 4.28 1.77 8.21
N ILE A 95 4.53 1.76 6.89
CA ILE A 95 5.65 2.47 6.27
C ILE A 95 5.54 3.98 6.52
N LEU A 96 4.36 4.56 6.27
CA LEU A 96 4.16 6.00 6.46
C LEU A 96 4.42 6.45 7.90
N ARG A 97 4.00 5.65 8.91
CA ARG A 97 4.27 5.95 10.32
C ARG A 97 5.74 5.84 10.68
N ARG A 98 6.49 4.88 10.10
CA ARG A 98 7.95 4.80 10.29
C ARG A 98 8.65 6.07 9.79
N HIS A 99 8.12 6.69 8.75
CA HIS A 99 8.66 7.91 8.15
C HIS A 99 7.88 9.19 8.53
N LYS A 100 7.20 9.21 9.68
CA LYS A 100 6.37 10.34 10.15
C LYS A 100 7.14 11.66 10.27
N ASP A 101 8.46 11.60 10.37
CA ASP A 101 9.31 12.79 10.47
C ASP A 101 9.39 13.57 9.14
N VAL A 102 9.12 12.91 8.02
CA VAL A 102 9.06 13.52 6.68
C VAL A 102 7.67 13.40 6.05
N VAL A 103 6.94 12.31 6.28
CA VAL A 103 5.56 12.14 5.81
C VAL A 103 4.60 12.85 6.76
N LYS A 104 4.02 13.98 6.31
CA LYS A 104 3.20 14.86 7.15
C LYS A 104 1.71 14.81 6.89
N ASN A 105 1.29 14.27 5.75
CA ASN A 105 -0.13 14.22 5.40
C ASN A 105 -0.45 13.04 4.48
N VAL A 106 -1.67 12.50 4.66
CA VAL A 106 -2.29 11.54 3.74
C VAL A 106 -3.70 12.01 3.46
N THR A 107 -3.98 12.30 2.20
CA THR A 107 -5.31 12.64 1.70
C THR A 107 -5.81 11.49 0.83
N PHE A 108 -6.96 10.94 1.18
CA PHE A 108 -7.64 9.98 0.30
C PHE A 108 -8.29 10.70 -0.87
N TRP A 109 -8.23 10.07 -2.07
CA TRP A 109 -8.87 10.62 -3.25
C TRP A 109 -10.34 10.21 -3.31
N ASN A 110 -11.14 10.90 -2.56
CA ASN A 110 -12.54 10.73 -2.22
C ASN A 110 -12.82 9.98 -0.89
N LEU A 111 -14.09 10.00 -0.47
CA LEU A 111 -14.55 9.45 0.78
C LEU A 111 -14.90 7.97 0.66
N SER A 112 -15.63 7.58 -0.37
CA SER A 112 -16.20 6.24 -0.53
C SER A 112 -15.99 5.67 -1.92
N ASP A 113 -16.14 4.37 -2.05
CA ASP A 113 -16.06 3.67 -3.33
C ASP A 113 -17.08 4.21 -4.35
N LYS A 114 -18.23 4.73 -3.88
CA LYS A 114 -19.25 5.34 -4.73
C LYS A 114 -18.76 6.62 -5.40
N ASP A 115 -17.98 7.41 -4.68
CA ASP A 115 -17.50 8.72 -5.14
C ASP A 115 -16.17 8.60 -5.90
N SER A 116 -15.56 7.42 -5.89
CA SER A 116 -14.27 7.19 -6.52
C SER A 116 -14.32 7.37 -8.03
N TRP A 117 -13.32 8.07 -8.57
CA TRP A 117 -13.10 8.18 -10.01
C TRP A 117 -12.85 6.83 -10.70
N LEU A 118 -12.37 5.83 -9.92
CA LEU A 118 -12.16 4.46 -10.39
C LEU A 118 -13.46 3.66 -10.50
N GLY A 119 -14.54 4.13 -9.86
CA GLY A 119 -15.80 3.41 -9.73
C GLY A 119 -15.79 2.36 -8.61
N ALA A 120 -17.00 2.06 -8.10
CA ALA A 120 -17.20 1.20 -6.92
C ALA A 120 -16.64 -0.22 -7.09
N ASN A 121 -16.64 -0.77 -8.31
CA ASN A 121 -16.11 -2.11 -8.60
C ASN A 121 -14.61 -2.28 -8.36
N ASN A 122 -13.87 -1.17 -8.26
CA ASN A 122 -12.45 -1.18 -7.93
C ASN A 122 -12.16 -1.19 -6.44
N TYR A 123 -13.19 -1.01 -5.59
CA TYR A 123 -13.14 -1.13 -4.14
C TYR A 123 -12.00 -0.31 -3.47
N PRO A 124 -11.69 0.91 -3.93
CA PRO A 124 -10.40 1.53 -3.66
C PRO A 124 -10.25 2.21 -2.30
N LEU A 125 -11.36 2.60 -1.64
CA LEU A 125 -11.36 3.53 -0.51
C LEU A 125 -11.74 2.86 0.82
N PRO A 126 -11.52 3.53 1.97
CA PRO A 126 -11.86 2.98 3.29
C PRO A 126 -13.36 2.78 3.58
N PHE A 127 -14.23 3.48 2.84
CA PHE A 127 -15.68 3.34 2.94
C PHE A 127 -16.25 2.71 1.66
N ASP A 128 -17.24 1.85 1.83
CA ASP A 128 -17.92 1.21 0.69
C ASP A 128 -18.89 2.18 -0.02
N LYS A 129 -19.57 1.68 -1.05
CA LYS A 129 -20.54 2.46 -1.84
C LYS A 129 -21.75 2.95 -1.06
N ASP A 130 -22.04 2.38 0.10
CA ASP A 130 -23.12 2.75 1.02
C ASP A 130 -22.60 3.57 2.20
N TYR A 131 -21.38 4.11 2.11
CA TYR A 131 -20.67 4.89 3.14
C TYR A 131 -20.44 4.12 4.45
N LYS A 132 -20.43 2.79 4.41
CA LYS A 132 -20.10 1.97 5.57
C LYS A 132 -18.59 1.73 5.66
N PRO A 133 -18.01 1.79 6.87
CA PRO A 133 -16.58 1.57 7.04
C PRO A 133 -16.20 0.12 6.73
N LYS A 134 -15.28 -0.06 5.80
CA LYS A 134 -14.67 -1.35 5.48
C LYS A 134 -13.65 -1.76 6.56
N ALA A 135 -13.13 -3.00 6.48
CA ALA A 135 -12.06 -3.47 7.35
C ALA A 135 -10.82 -2.56 7.31
N VAL A 136 -10.50 -2.03 6.13
CA VAL A 136 -9.42 -1.03 5.90
C VAL A 136 -9.54 0.15 6.84
N TYR A 137 -10.73 0.76 6.99
CA TYR A 137 -10.93 1.88 7.90
C TYR A 137 -10.52 1.56 9.33
N ARG A 138 -10.92 0.38 9.81
CA ARG A 138 -10.58 -0.07 11.18
C ARG A 138 -9.10 -0.33 11.34
N THR A 139 -8.46 -0.92 10.33
CA THR A 139 -7.01 -1.18 10.30
C THR A 139 -6.21 0.10 10.37
N ILE A 140 -6.60 1.13 9.62
CA ILE A 140 -5.93 2.43 9.64
C ILE A 140 -6.13 3.15 10.98
N LYS A 141 -7.35 3.08 11.54
CA LYS A 141 -7.70 3.79 12.78
C LYS A 141 -7.13 3.13 14.03
N ASN A 142 -7.13 1.80 14.08
CA ASN A 142 -6.84 1.03 15.28
C ASN A 142 -5.49 0.29 15.16
N PHE A 143 -4.47 0.96 14.64
CA PHE A 143 -3.12 0.40 14.56
C PHE A 143 -2.46 0.29 15.94
N ASP A 144 -1.54 -0.67 16.07
CA ASP A 144 -0.66 -0.78 17.23
C ASP A 144 0.75 -0.29 16.86
N PRO A 145 1.20 0.85 17.39
CA PRO A 145 2.54 1.39 17.09
C PRO A 145 3.68 0.43 17.45
N ALA A 146 3.48 -0.46 18.42
CA ALA A 146 4.48 -1.44 18.81
C ALA A 146 4.78 -2.45 17.69
N LEU A 147 3.81 -2.69 16.80
CA LEU A 147 3.95 -3.59 15.66
C LEU A 147 4.62 -2.94 14.44
N ASP A 148 4.71 -1.60 14.40
CA ASP A 148 5.27 -0.87 13.25
C ASP A 148 6.79 -1.11 13.08
N ASN A 149 7.48 -1.39 14.18
CA ASN A 149 8.93 -1.57 14.20
C ASN A 149 9.35 -3.04 14.42
N VAL A 150 8.42 -3.97 14.28
CA VAL A 150 8.77 -5.41 14.36
C VAL A 150 9.53 -5.78 13.10
N GLU A 151 10.82 -5.99 13.25
CA GLU A 151 11.66 -6.58 12.22
C GLU A 151 11.36 -8.09 12.14
N ILE A 152 10.89 -8.54 10.99
CA ILE A 152 10.65 -9.97 10.76
C ILE A 152 12.00 -10.63 10.48
N LYS A 153 12.40 -11.54 11.35
CA LYS A 153 13.61 -12.34 11.15
C LYS A 153 13.43 -13.29 9.97
N GLU A 154 14.40 -13.30 9.08
CA GLU A 154 14.41 -14.17 7.88
C GLU A 154 14.95 -15.60 8.18
N ASP A 155 14.85 -16.04 9.41
CA ASP A 155 15.24 -17.38 9.88
C ASP A 155 14.11 -18.43 9.69
N PHE A 156 13.41 -18.37 8.57
CA PHE A 156 12.32 -19.28 8.27
C PHE A 156 12.80 -20.70 8.00
N VAL A 157 12.19 -21.66 8.67
CA VAL A 157 12.41 -23.10 8.49
C VAL A 157 11.08 -23.80 8.20
N PRO A 158 11.09 -24.97 7.51
CA PRO A 158 9.87 -25.75 7.31
C PRO A 158 9.18 -26.05 8.65
N SER A 159 7.86 -25.83 8.70
CA SER A 159 7.09 -26.12 9.90
C SER A 159 7.16 -27.62 10.24
N VAL A 160 7.31 -27.92 11.53
CA VAL A 160 7.26 -29.32 12.04
C VAL A 160 5.88 -29.97 11.82
N MET A 161 4.85 -29.18 11.51
CA MET A 161 3.51 -29.66 11.20
C MET A 161 3.31 -29.97 9.71
N ASN A 162 4.33 -29.76 8.88
CA ASN A 162 4.23 -30.05 7.45
C ASN A 162 4.12 -31.55 7.19
N GLN A 163 3.50 -31.91 6.08
CA GLN A 163 3.59 -33.27 5.57
C GLN A 163 5.04 -33.62 5.23
N PRO A 164 5.43 -34.92 5.31
CA PRO A 164 6.78 -35.34 4.95
C PRO A 164 7.21 -34.78 3.59
N GLN A 165 8.41 -34.18 3.53
CA GLN A 165 9.01 -33.57 2.35
C GLN A 165 8.34 -32.24 1.88
N ALA A 166 7.34 -31.71 2.58
CA ALA A 166 6.77 -30.40 2.26
C ALA A 166 7.64 -29.27 2.86
N GLU A 167 8.12 -28.37 2.01
CA GLU A 167 8.89 -27.19 2.41
C GLU A 167 8.02 -26.13 3.09
N TYR A 168 6.78 -25.99 2.68
CA TYR A 168 5.84 -24.97 3.17
C TYR A 168 4.63 -25.57 3.88
N PRO A 169 4.03 -24.82 4.84
CA PRO A 169 4.43 -23.50 5.33
C PRO A 169 5.78 -23.54 6.07
N MET A 170 6.51 -22.43 5.98
CA MET A 170 7.70 -22.18 6.81
C MET A 170 7.32 -21.29 7.98
N VAL A 171 8.01 -21.44 9.12
CA VAL A 171 7.85 -20.60 10.32
C VAL A 171 9.20 -20.07 10.77
N ASN A 172 9.23 -18.84 11.28
CA ASN A 172 10.41 -18.23 11.84
C ASN A 172 10.43 -18.30 13.39
N SER A 173 11.54 -17.92 14.00
CA SER A 173 11.70 -17.91 15.46
C SER A 173 10.72 -16.99 16.19
N GLN A 174 10.08 -16.07 15.51
CA GLN A 174 9.08 -15.13 16.05
C GLN A 174 7.63 -15.65 15.89
N GLY A 175 7.43 -16.82 15.26
CA GLY A 175 6.10 -17.40 15.02
C GLY A 175 5.39 -16.89 13.75
N TYR A 176 6.05 -16.11 12.90
CA TYR A 176 5.49 -15.76 11.61
C TYR A 176 5.52 -16.95 10.66
N ALA A 177 4.46 -17.09 9.85
CA ALA A 177 4.36 -18.15 8.86
C ALA A 177 4.49 -17.61 7.43
N ARG A 178 5.24 -18.32 6.58
CA ARG A 178 5.40 -18.03 5.16
C ARG A 178 4.79 -19.17 4.35
N PHE A 179 3.97 -18.81 3.39
CA PHE A 179 3.32 -19.75 2.46
C PHE A 179 3.82 -19.50 1.05
N LYS A 180 3.87 -20.59 0.26
CA LYS A 180 4.09 -20.51 -1.19
C LYS A 180 2.77 -20.82 -1.88
N VAL A 181 2.26 -19.88 -2.64
CA VAL A 181 1.02 -20.03 -3.41
C VAL A 181 1.38 -20.00 -4.89
N PHE A 182 0.98 -21.01 -5.63
CA PHE A 182 1.05 -21.01 -7.09
C PHE A 182 -0.30 -20.51 -7.60
N ALA A 183 -0.35 -19.32 -8.18
CA ALA A 183 -1.50 -18.88 -8.92
C ALA A 183 -1.49 -19.56 -10.29
N PRO A 184 -2.54 -20.27 -10.72
CA PRO A 184 -2.64 -20.70 -12.11
C PRO A 184 -2.70 -19.48 -13.01
N GLN A 185 -1.93 -19.53 -14.11
CA GLN A 185 -1.98 -18.52 -15.17
C GLN A 185 -3.32 -18.57 -15.91
#